data_8fd7b3dcfcbdcd8dbaa8d7d8567ee60d
#
_entry.id   8fd7b3dcfcbdcd8dbaa8d7d8567ee60d
#
_cell.length_a   1.000
_cell.length_b   1.000
_cell.length_c   1.000
_cell.angle_alpha   90.00
_cell.angle_beta   90.00
_cell.angle_gamma   90.00
#
_symmetry.space_group_name_H-M   'P 1'
#
loop_
_entity.id
_entity.type
_entity.pdbx_description
1 polymer ?
#
loop_
_entity_poly.entity_id
_entity_poly.type
_entity_poly.pdbx_seq_one_letter_code
_entity_poly.pdbx_strand_id
1 'polypeptide(L)'
;MTARTSSPVLDHLPMHPLEFQILLVLLEGESHGYAIAKEIERQETWSGTIQPTNLYRRLRTMVERGVLSEGPEPGGGHRRLFGITPLGRKVARAEAERLESMVLLAGRHNLLPNRVGEG
;
A
#
# COMPACT_ATOMS: atom_id res chain seq x y z
N MET A 1 -20.26 -13.91 -21.14
CA MET A 1 -19.84 -13.57 -20.68
C MET A 1 -19.83 -13.26 -19.90
N THR A 2 -19.65 -13.34 -19.49
CA THR A 2 -19.68 -12.97 -18.76
C THR A 2 -19.14 -12.38 -18.31
N ALA A 3 -19.54 -12.57 -18.58
CA ALA A 3 -18.91 -11.59 -18.23
C ALA A 3 -18.27 -11.47 -17.05
N ARG A 4 -17.35 -11.40 -17.16
CA ARG A 4 -16.70 -11.18 -16.06
C ARG A 4 -16.95 -9.85 -15.54
N THR A 5 -17.53 -9.75 -14.48
CA THR A 5 -17.72 -8.49 -13.82
C THR A 5 -16.45 -8.13 -13.12
N SER A 6 -16.00 -6.90 -13.28
CA SER A 6 -14.83 -6.44 -12.55
C SER A 6 -15.13 -6.43 -11.08
N SER A 7 -14.20 -6.92 -10.29
CA SER A 7 -14.25 -6.75 -8.85
C SER A 7 -13.59 -5.41 -8.52
N PRO A 8 -14.20 -4.57 -7.69
CA PRO A 8 -13.53 -3.34 -7.29
C PRO A 8 -12.16 -3.60 -6.69
N VAL A 9 -11.99 -4.73 -6.02
CA VAL A 9 -10.69 -5.07 -5.44
C VAL A 9 -9.72 -5.48 -6.53
N LEU A 10 -10.14 -6.37 -7.44
CA LEU A 10 -9.24 -6.89 -8.46
C LEU A 10 -8.74 -5.81 -9.41
N ASP A 11 -9.54 -4.75 -9.60
CA ASP A 11 -9.13 -3.68 -10.50
C ASP A 11 -7.90 -2.94 -9.99
N HIS A 12 -7.56 -3.10 -8.72
CA HIS A 12 -6.40 -2.42 -8.14
C HIS A 12 -5.15 -3.27 -8.13
N LEU A 13 -5.24 -4.52 -8.59
CA LEU A 13 -4.11 -5.45 -8.49
C LEU A 13 -3.48 -5.67 -9.84
N PRO A 14 -2.17 -5.88 -9.90
CA PRO A 14 -1.23 -5.74 -8.78
C PRO A 14 -1.01 -4.28 -8.44
N MET A 15 -0.66 -4.02 -7.20
CA MET A 15 -0.42 -2.65 -6.78
C MET A 15 1.01 -2.25 -7.09
N HIS A 16 1.21 -0.96 -7.31
CA HIS A 16 2.54 -0.40 -7.33
C HIS A 16 3.14 -0.55 -5.92
N PRO A 17 4.42 -0.93 -5.81
CA PRO A 17 5.00 -1.17 -4.48
C PRO A 17 4.88 0.02 -3.53
N LEU A 18 5.04 1.25 -4.02
CA LEU A 18 4.90 2.41 -3.15
C LEU A 18 3.46 2.54 -2.64
N GLU A 19 2.48 2.27 -3.49
CA GLU A 19 1.09 2.37 -3.07
C GLU A 19 0.76 1.32 -2.01
N PHE A 20 1.29 0.12 -2.14
CA PHE A 20 1.09 -0.89 -1.12
C PHE A 20 1.72 -0.47 0.20
N GLN A 21 2.94 0.10 0.15
CA GLN A 21 3.59 0.60 1.35
C GLN A 21 2.76 1.69 2.02
N ILE A 22 2.16 2.56 1.22
CA ILE A 22 1.30 3.62 1.76
C ILE A 22 0.13 3.01 2.53
N LEU A 23 -0.52 1.99 1.94
CA LEU A 23 -1.62 1.34 2.64
C LEU A 23 -1.15 0.72 3.95
N LEU A 24 0.02 0.08 3.94
CA LEU A 24 0.53 -0.56 5.15
C LEU A 24 0.75 0.46 6.27
N VAL A 25 1.31 1.62 5.93
CA VAL A 25 1.52 2.65 6.93
C VAL A 25 0.19 3.12 7.49
N LEU A 26 -0.80 3.31 6.64
CA LEU A 26 -2.08 3.87 7.07
C LEU A 26 -2.94 2.86 7.82
N LEU A 27 -2.58 1.58 7.82
CA LEU A 27 -3.23 0.62 8.71
C LEU A 27 -2.93 0.93 10.17
N GLU A 28 -1.86 1.68 10.44
CA GLU A 28 -1.53 2.09 11.79
C GLU A 28 -2.33 3.31 12.25
N GLY A 29 -2.97 4.01 11.31
CA GLY A 29 -3.73 5.19 11.61
C GLY A 29 -3.55 6.26 10.56
N GLU A 30 -4.38 7.29 10.63
CA GLU A 30 -4.28 8.40 9.68
C GLU A 30 -2.96 9.14 9.83
N SER A 31 -2.50 9.71 8.73
CA SER A 31 -1.20 10.38 8.75
C SER A 31 -1.10 11.41 7.64
N HIS A 32 -0.20 12.37 7.83
CA HIS A 32 0.13 13.35 6.80
C HIS A 32 1.09 12.75 5.79
N GLY A 33 1.09 13.33 4.58
CA GLY A 33 1.96 12.81 3.53
C GLY A 33 3.42 12.75 3.92
N TYR A 34 3.93 13.82 4.55
CA TYR A 34 5.33 13.83 4.97
C TYR A 34 5.63 12.67 5.93
N ALA A 35 4.74 12.45 6.89
CA ALA A 35 4.95 11.37 7.86
C ALA A 35 4.86 10.00 7.20
N ILE A 36 3.97 9.86 6.21
CA ILE A 36 3.87 8.62 5.46
C ILE A 36 5.20 8.32 4.77
N ALA A 37 5.76 9.32 4.07
CA ALA A 37 7.02 9.13 3.37
C ALA A 37 8.13 8.75 4.33
N LYS A 38 8.21 9.45 5.46
CA LYS A 38 9.27 9.18 6.43
C LYS A 38 9.15 7.79 7.01
N GLU A 39 7.92 7.36 7.28
CA GLU A 39 7.74 6.03 7.83
C GLU A 39 8.16 4.96 6.83
N ILE A 40 7.80 5.13 5.55
CA ILE A 40 8.20 4.17 4.54
C ILE A 40 9.72 4.13 4.39
N GLU A 41 10.36 5.31 4.38
CA GLU A 41 11.81 5.38 4.22
C GLU A 41 12.56 4.71 5.35
N ARG A 42 11.92 4.62 6.53
CA ARG A 42 12.54 3.93 7.67
C ARG A 42 12.46 2.42 7.56
N GLN A 43 11.62 1.90 6.67
CA GLN A 43 11.45 0.46 6.55
C GLN A 43 12.63 -0.17 5.84
N GLU A 44 13.02 -1.35 6.28
CA GLU A 44 14.10 -2.07 5.61
C GLU A 44 13.72 -2.50 4.21
N THR A 45 12.41 -2.57 3.95
CA THR A 45 11.91 -2.97 2.63
C THR A 45 12.01 -1.86 1.59
N TRP A 46 12.45 -0.69 2.00
CA TRP A 46 12.52 0.46 1.08
C TRP A 46 13.92 1.03 1.07
N SER A 47 14.40 1.41 -0.10
CA SER A 47 15.67 2.10 -0.18
C SER A 47 15.50 3.39 -0.96
N GLY A 48 16.24 4.40 -0.55
CA GLY A 48 16.23 5.69 -1.22
C GLY A 48 15.22 6.64 -0.63
N THR A 49 15.14 7.81 -1.24
CA THR A 49 14.29 8.90 -0.79
C THR A 49 13.05 8.95 -1.67
N ILE A 50 11.91 9.19 -1.04
CA ILE A 50 10.67 9.34 -1.79
C ILE A 50 10.52 10.81 -2.16
N GLN A 51 10.43 11.08 -3.47
CA GLN A 51 10.25 12.45 -3.94
C GLN A 51 8.86 12.95 -3.55
N PRO A 52 8.74 14.12 -2.92
CA PRO A 52 7.43 14.61 -2.50
C PRO A 52 6.42 14.70 -3.62
N THR A 53 6.84 15.17 -4.79
CA THR A 53 5.93 15.29 -5.92
C THR A 53 5.36 13.93 -6.32
N ASN A 54 6.22 12.92 -6.35
CA ASN A 54 5.78 11.57 -6.69
C ASN A 54 4.83 11.03 -5.64
N LEU A 55 5.16 11.26 -4.37
CA LEU A 55 4.31 10.80 -3.28
C LEU A 55 2.91 11.41 -3.37
N TYR A 56 2.85 12.74 -3.50
CA TYR A 56 1.54 13.40 -3.50
C TYR A 56 0.72 13.06 -4.72
N ARG A 57 1.36 12.83 -5.86
CA ARG A 57 0.65 12.38 -7.04
C ARG A 57 0.00 11.01 -6.77
N ARG A 58 0.73 10.12 -6.13
CA ARG A 58 0.19 8.80 -5.82
C ARG A 58 -0.93 8.87 -4.79
N LEU A 59 -0.75 9.69 -3.77
CA LEU A 59 -1.79 9.86 -2.77
C LEU A 59 -3.09 10.35 -3.42
N ARG A 60 -2.97 11.34 -4.32
CA ARG A 60 -4.13 11.85 -5.00
C ARG A 60 -4.82 10.78 -5.84
N THR A 61 -4.04 10.01 -6.58
CA THR A 61 -4.60 8.93 -7.38
C THR A 61 -5.32 7.91 -6.51
N MET A 62 -4.72 7.58 -5.37
CA MET A 62 -5.33 6.59 -4.48
C MET A 62 -6.62 7.11 -3.86
N VAL A 63 -6.68 8.42 -3.57
CA VAL A 63 -7.93 9.02 -3.10
C VAL A 63 -8.98 8.94 -4.20
N GLU A 64 -8.61 9.27 -5.42
CA GLU A 64 -9.55 9.23 -6.54
C GLU A 64 -10.08 7.83 -6.79
N ARG A 65 -9.25 6.82 -6.54
CA ARG A 65 -9.67 5.43 -6.71
C ARG A 65 -10.42 4.87 -5.52
N GLY A 66 -10.55 5.65 -4.47
CA GLY A 66 -11.36 5.25 -3.33
C GLY A 66 -10.67 4.37 -2.31
N VAL A 67 -9.36 4.15 -2.44
CA VAL A 67 -8.65 3.33 -1.45
C VAL A 67 -8.13 4.15 -0.29
N LEU A 68 -8.05 5.48 -0.45
CA LEU A 68 -7.70 6.40 0.63
C LEU A 68 -8.77 7.45 0.79
N SER A 69 -8.86 7.99 1.99
CA SER A 69 -9.63 9.18 2.27
C SER A 69 -8.65 10.32 2.53
N GLU A 70 -9.14 11.53 2.36
CA GLU A 70 -8.34 12.71 2.58
C GLU A 70 -9.22 13.75 3.28
N GLY A 71 -8.69 14.38 4.30
CA GLY A 71 -9.43 15.38 5.04
C GLY A 71 -8.53 16.40 5.65
N PRO A 72 -9.13 17.43 6.28
CA PRO A 72 -8.35 18.45 6.92
C PRO A 72 -7.73 17.94 8.21
N GLU A 73 -6.63 18.53 8.59
CA GLU A 73 -6.00 18.20 9.84
C GLU A 73 -6.88 18.72 10.98
N PRO A 74 -7.14 17.90 12.01
CA PRO A 74 -7.86 18.39 13.17
C PRO A 74 -7.11 19.56 13.79
N GLY A 75 -7.83 20.58 14.19
CA GLY A 75 -7.21 21.75 14.79
C GLY A 75 -6.89 22.85 13.79
N GLY A 76 -7.20 22.68 12.53
CA GLY A 76 -7.10 23.76 11.56
C GLY A 76 -5.77 23.91 10.86
N GLY A 77 -4.94 22.90 10.88
CA GLY A 77 -3.69 22.96 10.12
C GLY A 77 -3.94 22.94 8.62
N HIS A 78 -2.90 23.28 7.88
CA HIS A 78 -2.99 23.30 6.42
C HIS A 78 -2.69 21.95 5.79
N ARG A 79 -2.13 21.05 6.55
CA ARG A 79 -1.76 19.74 6.01
C ARG A 79 -3.00 18.88 5.88
N ARG A 80 -2.96 17.98 4.90
CA ARG A 80 -4.05 17.04 4.71
C ARG A 80 -3.74 15.74 5.43
N LEU A 81 -4.79 15.13 5.97
CA LEU A 81 -4.68 13.88 6.69
C LEU A 81 -5.24 12.78 5.81
N PHE A 82 -4.47 11.73 5.63
CA PHE A 82 -4.88 10.60 4.77
C PHE A 82 -5.20 9.41 5.63
N GLY A 83 -6.20 8.65 5.22
CA GLY A 83 -6.59 7.44 5.91
C GLY A 83 -6.92 6.35 4.92
N ILE A 84 -6.92 5.10 5.39
CA ILE A 84 -7.27 3.98 4.55
C ILE A 84 -8.77 3.75 4.62
N THR A 85 -9.41 3.51 3.47
CA THR A 85 -10.85 3.28 3.41
C THR A 85 -11.13 1.78 3.58
N PRO A 86 -12.40 1.40 3.79
CA PRO A 86 -12.74 -0.02 3.79
C PRO A 86 -12.31 -0.73 2.50
N LEU A 87 -12.49 -0.06 1.34
CA LEU A 87 -12.00 -0.63 0.09
C LEU A 87 -10.49 -0.78 0.12
N GLY A 88 -9.79 0.24 0.64
CA GLY A 88 -8.34 0.17 0.74
C GLY A 88 -7.88 -1.01 1.57
N ARG A 89 -8.59 -1.32 2.66
CA ARG A 89 -8.24 -2.47 3.47
C ARG A 89 -8.42 -3.77 2.71
N LYS A 90 -9.49 -3.87 1.93
CA LYS A 90 -9.70 -5.07 1.12
C LYS A 90 -8.65 -5.23 0.04
N VAL A 91 -8.25 -4.11 -0.57
CA VAL A 91 -7.21 -4.13 -1.60
C VAL A 91 -5.88 -4.53 -0.97
N ALA A 92 -5.56 -3.99 0.19
CA ALA A 92 -4.31 -4.33 0.87
C ALA A 92 -4.25 -5.82 1.19
N ARG A 93 -5.37 -6.38 1.68
CA ARG A 93 -5.41 -7.80 1.99
C ARG A 93 -5.22 -8.65 0.73
N ALA A 94 -5.89 -8.28 -0.35
CA ALA A 94 -5.78 -9.04 -1.59
C ALA A 94 -4.36 -8.97 -2.16
N GLU A 95 -3.74 -7.80 -2.06
CA GLU A 95 -2.36 -7.67 -2.55
C GLU A 95 -1.41 -8.49 -1.69
N ALA A 96 -1.61 -8.49 -0.37
CA ALA A 96 -0.76 -9.30 0.51
C ALA A 96 -0.89 -10.78 0.15
N GLU A 97 -2.10 -11.24 -0.12
CA GLU A 97 -2.31 -12.63 -0.50
C GLU A 97 -1.67 -12.96 -1.83
N ARG A 98 -1.75 -12.01 -2.79
CA ARG A 98 -1.12 -12.20 -4.08
C ARG A 98 0.39 -12.32 -3.94
N LEU A 99 0.98 -11.43 -3.13
CA LEU A 99 2.41 -11.45 -2.90
C LEU A 99 2.85 -12.71 -2.17
N GLU A 100 2.05 -13.16 -1.20
CA GLU A 100 2.37 -14.39 -0.50
C GLU A 100 2.41 -15.57 -1.46
N SER A 101 1.44 -15.65 -2.36
CA SER A 101 1.43 -16.72 -3.34
C SER A 101 2.67 -16.70 -4.21
N MET A 102 3.12 -15.50 -4.59
CA MET A 102 4.32 -15.39 -5.41
C MET A 102 5.57 -15.76 -4.62
N VAL A 103 5.62 -15.39 -3.35
CA VAL A 103 6.75 -15.74 -2.50
C VAL A 103 6.83 -17.26 -2.34
N LEU A 104 5.68 -17.90 -2.12
CA LEU A 104 5.66 -19.36 -2.00
C LEU A 104 6.14 -20.03 -3.28
N LEU A 105 5.72 -19.50 -4.44
CA LEU A 105 6.17 -20.03 -5.71
C LEU A 105 7.67 -19.86 -5.88
N ALA A 106 8.19 -18.68 -5.51
CA ALA A 106 9.64 -18.46 -5.58
C ALA A 106 10.39 -19.43 -4.69
N GLY A 107 9.82 -19.74 -3.52
CA GLY A 107 10.44 -20.69 -2.62
C GLY A 107 10.57 -22.07 -3.22
N ARG A 108 9.57 -22.48 -4.02
CA ARG A 108 9.64 -23.78 -4.68
C ARG A 108 10.76 -23.86 -5.70
N HIS A 109 11.22 -22.72 -6.18
CA HIS A 109 12.30 -22.65 -7.15
C HIS A 109 13.62 -22.31 -6.47
N ASN A 110 13.69 -22.43 -5.15
CA ASN A 110 14.92 -22.23 -4.38
C ASN A 110 15.48 -20.83 -4.50
N LEU A 111 14.60 -19.86 -4.66
CA LEU A 111 15.04 -18.46 -4.78
C LEU A 111 15.11 -17.77 -3.43
N LEU A 112 14.63 -18.40 -2.37
CA LEU A 112 14.61 -17.81 -1.04
C LEU A 112 15.47 -18.62 -0.10
N PRO A 113 16.03 -17.97 0.94
CA PRO A 113 16.75 -18.70 1.97
C PRO A 113 15.84 -19.71 2.64
N ASN A 114 16.42 -20.84 3.03
CA ASN A 114 15.67 -21.83 3.78
C ASN A 114 15.53 -21.38 5.20
N ARG A 115 14.34 -20.92 5.56
CA ARG A 115 14.09 -20.43 6.91
C ARG A 115 13.39 -21.42 7.78
N VAL A 116 12.62 -22.30 7.15
CA VAL A 116 11.87 -23.27 7.91
C VAL A 116 12.81 -24.30 8.52
N GLY A 117 13.75 -24.73 7.73
CA GLY A 117 14.70 -25.71 8.22
C GLY A 117 15.56 -25.19 9.34
N GLU A 118 15.59 -23.90 9.48
CA GLU A 118 16.34 -23.29 10.54
C GLU A 118 15.66 -23.47 11.84
N GLY A 119 14.39 -23.58 11.79
CA GLY A 119 13.64 -23.71 13.01
C GLY A 119 13.75 -25.09 13.53
#